data_aa8212c06fba34345d3482dc6869dd31
#
_entry.id   aa8212c06fba34345d3482dc6869dd31
#
_cell.length_a   1.000
_cell.length_b   1.000
_cell.length_c   1.000
_cell.angle_alpha   90.00
_cell.angle_beta   90.00
_cell.angle_gamma   90.00
#
_symmetry.space_group_name_H-M   'P 1'
#
loop_
_entity.id
_entity.type
_entity.pdbx_description
1 polymer ?
#
loop_
_entity_poly.entity_id
_entity_poly.type
_entity_poly.pdbx_seq_one_letter_code
_entity_poly.pdbx_strand_id
1 'polypeptide(L)'
;MPKTVLELPQHAGVSAARNRGAEAARGEILFFLDADVVLAPGGMRRVFATMSRPEVGALFGSYDADPDDVSIVSRFKNLAHHYFHQHSQLEATTFWGACGAVRRKCFFAAGGFDEKRFKLPSIEDVELGYRLNGGGVRIVLDPELQVKHLKKWNLASLVATDVVRRAIPWTLLWMEHGRVQTDLNFSYDQRFAAMVSFALLLAIPVALVNPYIWFVVGALLVVAYRLNRGLFRLLLTKGGLRLAIGGFLLQQLYYLYSMIGLAMGSAIYFFRAL
;
A
#
# COMPACT_ATOMS: atom_id res chain seq x y z
N MET A 1 25.67 -12.23 -13.40
CA MET A 1 25.99 -10.80 -13.22
C MET A 1 26.84 -10.65 -11.97
N PRO A 2 27.86 -9.78 -11.96
CA PRO A 2 28.63 -9.53 -10.75
C PRO A 2 27.72 -8.96 -9.68
N LYS A 3 27.80 -9.50 -8.46
CA LYS A 3 27.08 -9.00 -7.29
C LYS A 3 27.99 -7.99 -6.59
N THR A 4 27.51 -6.78 -6.37
CA THR A 4 28.18 -5.76 -5.56
C THR A 4 27.40 -5.61 -4.27
N VAL A 5 28.09 -5.78 -3.15
CA VAL A 5 27.55 -5.48 -1.81
C VAL A 5 28.01 -4.09 -1.43
N LEU A 6 27.05 -3.23 -1.09
CA LEU A 6 27.31 -1.89 -0.59
C LEU A 6 27.05 -1.88 0.92
N GLU A 7 28.07 -1.73 1.71
CA GLU A 7 27.95 -1.59 3.15
C GLU A 7 27.80 -0.12 3.53
N LEU A 8 26.77 0.18 4.33
CA LEU A 8 26.58 1.50 4.89
C LEU A 8 27.25 1.56 6.28
N PRO A 9 27.99 2.64 6.59
CA PRO A 9 28.73 2.74 7.86
C PRO A 9 27.83 2.70 9.09
N GLN A 10 26.56 3.05 8.92
CA GLN A 10 25.53 3.06 9.95
C GLN A 10 24.19 2.65 9.35
N HIS A 11 23.26 2.22 10.21
CA HIS A 11 21.88 1.95 9.79
C HIS A 11 21.19 3.26 9.39
N ALA A 12 21.20 3.55 8.08
CA ALA A 12 20.71 4.82 7.52
C ALA A 12 19.26 4.78 7.04
N GLY A 13 18.59 3.64 7.19
CA GLY A 13 17.21 3.43 6.74
C GLY A 13 17.07 2.99 5.28
N VAL A 14 15.84 2.62 4.89
CA VAL A 14 15.52 2.05 3.57
C VAL A 14 15.75 3.05 2.43
N SER A 15 15.39 4.32 2.64
CA SER A 15 15.55 5.39 1.64
C SER A 15 17.02 5.58 1.27
N ALA A 16 17.91 5.68 2.28
CA ALA A 16 19.33 5.82 2.06
C ALA A 16 19.93 4.58 1.37
N ALA A 17 19.56 3.39 1.81
CA ALA A 17 20.03 2.16 1.17
C ALA A 17 19.65 2.09 -0.31
N ARG A 18 18.40 2.42 -0.65
CA ARG A 18 17.94 2.45 -2.03
C ARG A 18 18.64 3.52 -2.87
N ASN A 19 18.87 4.73 -2.32
CA ASN A 19 19.60 5.79 -3.02
C ASN A 19 21.07 5.40 -3.29
N ARG A 20 21.77 4.84 -2.31
CA ARG A 20 23.15 4.35 -2.50
C ARG A 20 23.21 3.24 -3.57
N GLY A 21 22.23 2.31 -3.55
CA GLY A 21 22.11 1.31 -4.60
C GLY A 21 21.89 1.93 -5.98
N ALA A 22 21.04 2.96 -6.08
CA ALA A 22 20.76 3.68 -7.32
C ALA A 22 21.98 4.47 -7.84
N GLU A 23 22.75 5.10 -6.95
CA GLU A 23 24.00 5.81 -7.29
C GLU A 23 25.04 4.84 -7.88
N ALA A 24 25.23 3.69 -7.24
CA ALA A 24 26.19 2.67 -7.68
C ALA A 24 25.75 1.91 -8.94
N ALA A 25 24.45 1.87 -9.23
CA ALA A 25 23.93 1.19 -10.42
C ALA A 25 24.35 1.92 -11.71
N ARG A 26 24.61 1.15 -12.77
CA ARG A 26 25.03 1.66 -14.09
C ARG A 26 23.94 1.55 -15.16
N GLY A 27 22.86 0.82 -14.85
CA GLY A 27 21.75 0.59 -15.79
C GLY A 27 20.91 1.84 -16.02
N GLU A 28 20.27 1.92 -17.17
CA GLU A 28 19.30 2.97 -17.51
C GLU A 28 17.98 2.81 -16.75
N ILE A 29 17.69 1.60 -16.28
CA ILE A 29 16.53 1.25 -15.48
C ILE A 29 17.03 0.81 -14.12
N LEU A 30 16.54 1.46 -13.06
CA LEU A 30 16.73 1.06 -11.68
C LEU A 30 15.56 0.18 -11.26
N PHE A 31 15.84 -1.06 -10.87
CA PHE A 31 14.82 -1.98 -10.34
C PHE A 31 15.04 -2.20 -8.86
N PHE A 32 14.07 -1.75 -8.07
CA PHE A 32 14.03 -1.91 -6.63
C PHE A 32 13.28 -3.19 -6.27
N LEU A 33 13.86 -3.97 -5.38
CA LEU A 33 13.27 -5.19 -4.86
C LEU A 33 13.60 -5.28 -3.38
N ASP A 34 12.59 -5.40 -2.52
CA ASP A 34 12.81 -5.52 -1.09
C ASP A 34 13.45 -6.88 -0.73
N ALA A 35 14.17 -6.94 0.38
CA ALA A 35 14.90 -8.13 0.79
C ALA A 35 13.96 -9.28 1.26
N ASP A 36 12.71 -8.97 1.58
CA ASP A 36 11.69 -9.91 2.06
C ASP A 36 10.64 -10.25 0.98
N VAL A 37 10.99 -10.06 -0.30
CA VAL A 37 10.15 -10.49 -1.43
C VAL A 37 10.93 -11.40 -2.40
N VAL A 38 10.22 -12.30 -3.07
CA VAL A 38 10.76 -13.17 -4.12
C VAL A 38 10.05 -12.87 -5.43
N LEU A 39 10.81 -12.45 -6.44
CA LEU A 39 10.27 -12.16 -7.77
C LEU A 39 9.76 -13.42 -8.45
N ALA A 40 8.54 -13.37 -8.97
CA ALA A 40 7.97 -14.49 -9.72
C ALA A 40 8.78 -14.80 -11.00
N PRO A 41 8.82 -16.07 -11.44
CA PRO A 41 9.45 -16.44 -12.71
C PRO A 41 8.95 -15.58 -13.88
N GLY A 42 9.87 -15.08 -14.68
CA GLY A 42 9.54 -14.19 -15.80
C GLY A 42 9.36 -12.70 -15.42
N GLY A 43 9.37 -12.34 -14.14
CA GLY A 43 9.18 -10.95 -13.69
C GLY A 43 10.15 -9.96 -14.32
N MET A 44 11.46 -10.31 -14.43
CA MET A 44 12.43 -9.44 -15.13
C MET A 44 12.09 -9.23 -16.61
N ARG A 45 11.56 -10.26 -17.29
CA ARG A 45 11.13 -10.11 -18.69
C ARG A 45 9.98 -9.10 -18.80
N ARG A 46 9.04 -9.13 -17.85
CA ARG A 46 7.95 -8.13 -17.79
C ARG A 46 8.47 -6.72 -17.55
N VAL A 47 9.41 -6.55 -16.63
CA VAL A 47 10.06 -5.25 -16.38
C VAL A 47 10.66 -4.71 -17.67
N PHE A 48 11.45 -5.51 -18.38
CA PHE A 48 12.06 -5.09 -19.65
C PHE A 48 10.99 -4.79 -20.71
N ALA A 49 9.98 -5.63 -20.88
CA ALA A 49 8.93 -5.44 -21.87
C ALA A 49 8.13 -4.14 -21.63
N THR A 50 7.79 -3.83 -20.37
CA THR A 50 7.07 -2.60 -20.03
C THR A 50 7.97 -1.37 -20.13
N MET A 51 9.18 -1.46 -19.60
CA MET A 51 10.13 -0.34 -19.62
C MET A 51 10.78 -0.09 -20.98
N SER A 52 10.63 -1.00 -21.97
CA SER A 52 11.05 -0.73 -23.37
C SER A 52 10.17 0.30 -24.05
N ARG A 53 8.97 0.58 -23.53
CA ARG A 53 8.09 1.63 -24.04
C ARG A 53 8.61 3.00 -23.58
N PRO A 54 8.98 3.91 -24.53
CA PRO A 54 9.64 5.17 -24.20
C PRO A 54 8.84 6.10 -23.29
N GLU A 55 7.51 6.03 -23.39
CA GLU A 55 6.57 6.84 -22.61
C GLU A 55 6.44 6.40 -21.15
N VAL A 56 6.88 5.17 -20.79
CA VAL A 56 6.84 4.67 -19.43
C VAL A 56 8.10 5.10 -18.70
N GLY A 57 7.94 5.93 -17.66
CA GLY A 57 9.04 6.40 -16.84
C GLY A 57 9.25 5.59 -15.56
N ALA A 58 8.18 4.99 -15.03
CA ALA A 58 8.22 4.11 -13.87
C ALA A 58 7.17 2.99 -13.99
N LEU A 59 7.44 1.89 -13.27
CA LEU A 59 6.63 0.68 -13.24
C LEU A 59 6.66 0.10 -11.83
N PHE A 60 5.55 -0.44 -11.33
CA PHE A 60 5.58 -1.30 -10.15
C PHE A 60 4.60 -2.47 -10.29
N GLY A 61 4.82 -3.49 -9.47
CA GLY A 61 4.08 -4.74 -9.49
C GLY A 61 3.08 -4.90 -8.35
N SER A 62 2.81 -6.15 -8.00
CA SER A 62 1.86 -6.56 -6.97
C SER A 62 2.42 -7.71 -6.14
N TYR A 63 1.86 -7.95 -4.95
CA TYR A 63 2.04 -9.27 -4.32
C TYR A 63 1.32 -10.34 -5.13
N ASP A 64 1.82 -11.58 -5.02
CA ASP A 64 1.11 -12.75 -5.51
C ASP A 64 -0.13 -13.09 -4.63
N ALA A 65 -0.94 -14.02 -5.09
CA ALA A 65 -2.10 -14.52 -4.35
C ALA A 65 -1.80 -15.78 -3.52
N ASP A 66 -0.51 -16.04 -3.19
CA ASP A 66 -0.05 -17.21 -2.46
C ASP A 66 0.86 -16.80 -1.30
N PRO A 67 0.29 -16.26 -0.20
CA PRO A 67 1.05 -15.81 0.96
C PRO A 67 1.79 -16.96 1.64
N ASP A 68 3.05 -16.71 2.02
CA ASP A 68 3.95 -17.69 2.64
C ASP A 68 3.49 -18.10 4.05
N ASP A 69 3.01 -17.16 4.87
CA ASP A 69 2.53 -17.41 6.23
C ASP A 69 1.06 -17.87 6.26
N VAL A 70 0.77 -18.84 7.14
CA VAL A 70 -0.55 -19.45 7.30
C VAL A 70 -1.49 -18.66 8.22
N SER A 71 -1.00 -17.67 8.98
CA SER A 71 -1.80 -16.89 9.91
C SER A 71 -2.86 -16.05 9.17
N ILE A 72 -4.04 -15.89 9.78
CA ILE A 72 -5.12 -15.10 9.18
C ILE A 72 -4.66 -13.66 8.92
N VAL A 73 -3.88 -13.07 9.83
CA VAL A 73 -3.43 -11.67 9.72
C VAL A 73 -2.48 -11.49 8.54
N SER A 74 -1.46 -12.34 8.41
CA SER A 74 -0.51 -12.27 7.29
C SER A 74 -1.19 -12.56 5.96
N ARG A 75 -2.03 -13.60 5.90
CA ARG A 75 -2.77 -13.94 4.68
C ARG A 75 -3.72 -12.83 4.26
N PHE A 76 -4.47 -12.28 5.21
CA PHE A 76 -5.32 -11.11 4.92
C PHE A 76 -4.51 -9.94 4.37
N LYS A 77 -3.41 -9.55 5.04
CA LYS A 77 -2.61 -8.39 4.62
C LYS A 77 -2.06 -8.56 3.21
N ASN A 78 -1.54 -9.74 2.91
CA ASN A 78 -0.99 -10.05 1.58
C ASN A 78 -2.08 -10.07 0.50
N LEU A 79 -3.19 -10.78 0.76
CA LEU A 79 -4.28 -10.93 -0.19
C LEU A 79 -5.07 -9.62 -0.39
N ALA A 80 -5.20 -8.78 0.64
CA ALA A 80 -5.79 -7.45 0.49
C ALA A 80 -4.91 -6.55 -0.39
N HIS A 81 -3.58 -6.54 -0.19
CA HIS A 81 -2.67 -5.80 -1.06
C HIS A 81 -2.74 -6.32 -2.50
N HIS A 82 -2.68 -7.65 -2.70
CA HIS A 82 -2.88 -8.26 -4.01
C HIS A 82 -4.20 -7.79 -4.64
N TYR A 83 -5.30 -7.91 -3.91
CA TYR A 83 -6.63 -7.54 -4.40
C TYR A 83 -6.68 -6.08 -4.90
N PHE A 84 -6.19 -5.13 -4.10
CA PHE A 84 -6.21 -3.71 -4.49
C PHE A 84 -5.33 -3.42 -5.70
N HIS A 85 -4.15 -4.05 -5.80
CA HIS A 85 -3.29 -3.88 -6.97
C HIS A 85 -3.89 -4.52 -8.23
N GLN A 86 -4.58 -5.67 -8.12
CA GLN A 86 -5.25 -6.33 -9.25
C GLN A 86 -6.48 -5.57 -9.77
N HIS A 87 -7.08 -4.71 -8.95
CA HIS A 87 -8.32 -4.00 -9.28
C HIS A 87 -8.14 -2.48 -9.37
N SER A 88 -6.91 -1.99 -9.36
CA SER A 88 -6.60 -0.58 -9.52
C SER A 88 -6.43 -0.19 -10.99
N GLN A 89 -6.40 1.13 -11.23
CA GLN A 89 -6.07 1.66 -12.54
C GLN A 89 -4.61 1.33 -12.90
N LEU A 90 -4.36 0.99 -14.16
CA LEU A 90 -3.02 0.65 -14.62
C LEU A 90 -2.11 1.87 -14.72
N GLU A 91 -2.66 3.06 -14.93
CA GLU A 91 -1.93 4.32 -14.82
C GLU A 91 -2.03 4.83 -13.39
N ALA A 92 -0.89 4.84 -12.70
CA ALA A 92 -0.82 5.13 -11.28
C ALA A 92 -0.24 6.52 -11.02
N THR A 93 -0.57 7.06 -9.85
CA THR A 93 -0.04 8.32 -9.35
C THR A 93 0.94 8.11 -8.19
N THR A 94 1.01 6.89 -7.70
CA THR A 94 1.95 6.45 -6.65
C THR A 94 3.01 5.51 -7.24
N PHE A 95 4.05 5.22 -6.46
CA PHE A 95 5.06 4.21 -6.79
C PHE A 95 5.17 3.23 -5.63
N TRP A 96 5.51 1.97 -5.92
CA TRP A 96 5.71 0.95 -4.89
C TRP A 96 7.12 0.36 -4.98
N GLY A 97 7.92 0.66 -3.96
CA GLY A 97 9.35 0.36 -3.94
C GLY A 97 9.70 -1.09 -3.64
N ALA A 98 8.77 -1.91 -3.15
CA ALA A 98 9.07 -3.30 -2.86
C ALA A 98 9.22 -4.18 -4.12
N CYS A 99 8.61 -3.77 -5.24
CA CYS A 99 8.81 -4.34 -6.58
C CYS A 99 8.54 -3.24 -7.62
N GLY A 100 9.51 -2.36 -7.85
CA GLY A 100 9.33 -1.22 -8.71
C GLY A 100 10.55 -0.91 -9.57
N ALA A 101 10.31 -0.48 -10.82
CA ALA A 101 11.35 -0.03 -11.74
C ALA A 101 11.13 1.42 -12.12
N VAL A 102 12.20 2.18 -12.28
CA VAL A 102 12.15 3.57 -12.68
C VAL A 102 13.32 3.89 -13.62
N ARG A 103 13.10 4.72 -14.63
CA ARG A 103 14.21 5.20 -15.46
C ARG A 103 15.19 6.00 -14.60
N ARG A 104 16.46 5.66 -14.68
CA ARG A 104 17.53 6.32 -13.92
C ARG A 104 17.43 7.85 -14.00
N LYS A 105 17.24 8.39 -15.21
CA LYS A 105 17.07 9.84 -15.41
C LYS A 105 15.89 10.43 -14.65
N CYS A 106 14.73 9.74 -14.62
CA CYS A 106 13.54 10.19 -13.91
C CYS A 106 13.73 10.14 -12.39
N PHE A 107 14.40 9.07 -11.90
CA PHE A 107 14.70 8.90 -10.48
C PHE A 107 15.57 10.05 -9.94
N PHE A 108 16.68 10.35 -10.63
CA PHE A 108 17.57 11.42 -10.18
C PHE A 108 17.00 12.82 -10.42
N ALA A 109 16.23 13.02 -11.49
CA ALA A 109 15.51 14.29 -11.72
C ALA A 109 14.47 14.56 -10.62
N ALA A 110 13.83 13.51 -10.08
CA ALA A 110 12.94 13.60 -8.93
C ALA A 110 13.69 13.73 -7.58
N GLY A 111 15.02 13.62 -7.54
CA GLY A 111 15.85 13.73 -6.33
C GLY A 111 15.97 12.43 -5.50
N GLY A 112 15.55 11.28 -6.05
CA GLY A 112 15.60 10.00 -5.34
C GLY A 112 14.60 9.88 -4.19
N PHE A 113 14.82 8.95 -3.26
CA PHE A 113 14.03 8.83 -2.03
C PHE A 113 14.42 9.91 -1.01
N ASP A 114 13.46 10.47 -0.27
CA ASP A 114 13.74 11.47 0.76
C ASP A 114 14.27 10.79 2.05
N GLU A 115 15.59 10.74 2.18
CA GLU A 115 16.29 10.14 3.33
C GLU A 115 16.11 10.95 4.63
N LYS A 116 15.86 12.26 4.51
CA LYS A 116 15.71 13.14 5.68
C LYS A 116 14.35 12.97 6.32
N ARG A 117 13.33 12.86 5.49
CA ARG A 117 11.94 12.69 5.92
C ARG A 117 11.65 11.25 6.38
N PHE A 118 12.13 10.26 5.63
CA PHE A 118 11.81 8.85 5.87
C PHE A 118 13.03 8.06 6.34
N LYS A 119 13.40 8.25 7.62
CA LYS A 119 14.48 7.49 8.27
C LYS A 119 14.08 6.03 8.58
N LEU A 120 12.79 5.76 8.73
CA LEU A 120 12.22 4.43 8.96
C LEU A 120 11.31 4.07 7.77
N PRO A 121 11.15 2.77 7.45
CA PRO A 121 10.22 2.33 6.41
C PRO A 121 8.81 2.87 6.64
N SER A 122 8.26 3.60 5.69
CA SER A 122 6.97 4.30 5.80
C SER A 122 6.27 4.35 4.45
N ILE A 123 6.15 5.53 3.87
CA ILE A 123 5.55 5.81 2.55
C ILE A 123 6.54 6.54 1.65
N GLU A 124 7.83 6.28 1.82
CA GLU A 124 8.91 6.90 1.03
C GLU A 124 8.76 6.65 -0.47
N ASP A 125 8.20 5.51 -0.83
CA ASP A 125 7.94 5.12 -2.20
C ASP A 125 6.70 5.83 -2.77
N VAL A 126 5.66 5.96 -1.98
CA VAL A 126 4.47 6.75 -2.34
C VAL A 126 4.85 8.20 -2.56
N GLU A 127 5.64 8.79 -1.67
CA GLU A 127 6.12 10.17 -1.76
C GLU A 127 6.98 10.38 -3.03
N LEU A 128 7.88 9.45 -3.35
CA LEU A 128 8.61 9.45 -4.62
C LEU A 128 7.65 9.40 -5.81
N GLY A 129 6.59 8.56 -5.74
CA GLY A 129 5.54 8.48 -6.76
C GLY A 129 4.87 9.83 -7.00
N TYR A 130 4.56 10.59 -5.94
CA TYR A 130 4.00 11.96 -6.05
C TYR A 130 4.93 12.91 -6.80
N ARG A 131 6.25 12.89 -6.50
CA ARG A 131 7.23 13.74 -7.22
C ARG A 131 7.42 13.30 -8.66
N LEU A 132 7.49 12.00 -8.94
CA LEU A 132 7.56 11.47 -10.30
C LEU A 132 6.34 11.90 -11.13
N ASN A 133 5.14 11.66 -10.61
CA ASN A 133 3.88 12.01 -11.29
C ASN A 133 3.74 13.53 -11.47
N GLY A 134 4.09 14.32 -10.44
CA GLY A 134 4.11 15.78 -10.50
C GLY A 134 5.10 16.34 -11.54
N GLY A 135 6.17 15.62 -11.81
CA GLY A 135 7.15 15.89 -12.87
C GLY A 135 6.75 15.36 -14.25
N GLY A 136 5.51 14.88 -14.43
CA GLY A 136 5.02 14.36 -15.70
C GLY A 136 5.53 12.97 -16.08
N VAL A 137 6.11 12.23 -15.12
CA VAL A 137 6.56 10.86 -15.35
C VAL A 137 5.36 9.92 -15.33
N ARG A 138 5.15 9.19 -16.41
CA ARG A 138 4.09 8.17 -16.49
C ARG A 138 4.50 6.96 -15.69
N ILE A 139 3.67 6.62 -14.68
CA ILE A 139 3.84 5.47 -13.79
C ILE A 139 2.82 4.41 -14.16
N VAL A 140 3.26 3.16 -14.36
CA VAL A 140 2.41 2.03 -14.74
C VAL A 140 2.38 1.02 -13.60
N LEU A 141 1.18 0.59 -13.20
CA LEU A 141 0.98 -0.63 -12.41
C LEU A 141 0.88 -1.81 -13.37
N ASP A 142 1.74 -2.80 -13.22
CA ASP A 142 1.62 -4.10 -13.90
C ASP A 142 1.19 -5.17 -12.89
N PRO A 143 -0.10 -5.54 -12.81
CA PRO A 143 -0.60 -6.51 -11.85
C PRO A 143 0.02 -7.91 -12.01
N GLU A 144 0.52 -8.23 -13.21
CA GLU A 144 1.16 -9.50 -13.49
C GLU A 144 2.66 -9.53 -13.13
N LEU A 145 3.25 -8.39 -12.82
CA LEU A 145 4.58 -8.32 -12.21
C LEU A 145 4.46 -8.64 -10.72
N GLN A 146 4.55 -9.92 -10.39
CA GLN A 146 4.24 -10.39 -9.05
C GLN A 146 5.48 -10.75 -8.23
N VAL A 147 5.38 -10.55 -6.92
CA VAL A 147 6.35 -10.99 -5.92
C VAL A 147 5.65 -11.71 -4.78
N LYS A 148 6.26 -12.77 -4.28
CA LYS A 148 5.87 -13.43 -3.03
C LYS A 148 6.48 -12.66 -1.87
N HIS A 149 5.65 -12.30 -0.89
CA HIS A 149 6.09 -11.59 0.31
C HIS A 149 6.30 -12.55 1.48
N LEU A 150 7.48 -12.54 2.05
CA LEU A 150 7.89 -13.48 3.10
C LEU A 150 7.62 -12.96 4.52
N LYS A 151 7.20 -11.70 4.65
CA LYS A 151 6.98 -11.07 5.95
C LYS A 151 5.78 -11.66 6.69
N LYS A 152 5.99 -11.97 7.97
CA LYS A 152 4.95 -12.41 8.89
C LYS A 152 4.37 -11.22 9.66
N TRP A 153 3.06 -11.20 9.76
CA TRP A 153 2.32 -10.15 10.46
C TRP A 153 1.56 -10.72 11.66
N ASN A 154 1.60 -10.00 12.77
CA ASN A 154 0.62 -10.13 13.84
C ASN A 154 -0.25 -8.88 13.91
N LEU A 155 -1.36 -8.95 14.64
CA LEU A 155 -2.34 -7.86 14.68
C LEU A 155 -1.74 -6.54 15.20
N ALA A 156 -0.92 -6.62 16.25
CA ALA A 156 -0.31 -5.42 16.85
C ALA A 156 0.65 -4.73 15.86
N SER A 157 1.53 -5.51 15.20
CA SER A 157 2.47 -4.98 14.20
C SER A 157 1.76 -4.45 12.95
N LEU A 158 0.65 -5.09 12.55
CA LEU A 158 -0.19 -4.63 11.44
C LEU A 158 -0.78 -3.25 11.74
N VAL A 159 -1.49 -3.12 12.86
CA VAL A 159 -2.15 -1.87 13.26
C VAL A 159 -1.13 -0.75 13.48
N ALA A 160 -0.06 -1.02 14.22
CA ALA A 160 0.99 -0.04 14.47
C ALA A 160 1.63 0.46 13.17
N THR A 161 1.95 -0.45 12.23
CA THR A 161 2.52 -0.07 10.93
C THR A 161 1.52 0.73 10.10
N ASP A 162 0.27 0.28 10.01
CA ASP A 162 -0.72 0.93 9.16
C ASP A 162 -1.13 2.32 9.71
N VAL A 163 -1.19 2.51 11.05
CA VAL A 163 -1.48 3.83 11.64
C VAL A 163 -0.27 4.74 11.59
N VAL A 164 0.84 4.30 12.23
CA VAL A 164 1.97 5.21 12.51
C VAL A 164 2.86 5.42 11.29
N ARG A 165 3.05 4.36 10.48
CA ARG A 165 4.00 4.41 9.34
C ARG A 165 3.31 4.61 7.99
N ARG A 166 1.96 4.57 7.95
CA ARG A 166 1.21 4.74 6.70
C ARG A 166 0.14 5.81 6.82
N ALA A 167 -0.92 5.62 7.61
CA ALA A 167 -2.07 6.51 7.61
C ALA A 167 -1.70 7.94 8.03
N ILE A 168 -0.96 8.12 9.14
CA ILE A 168 -0.50 9.44 9.58
C ILE A 168 0.42 10.12 8.55
N PRO A 169 1.54 9.50 8.10
CA PRO A 169 2.42 10.10 7.11
C PRO A 169 1.74 10.38 5.78
N TRP A 170 0.82 9.50 5.35
CA TRP A 170 0.07 9.70 4.11
C TRP A 170 -0.90 10.87 4.20
N THR A 171 -1.57 11.03 5.35
CA THR A 171 -2.43 12.19 5.60
C THR A 171 -1.64 13.49 5.54
N LEU A 172 -0.46 13.54 6.17
CA LEU A 172 0.43 14.70 6.11
C LEU A 172 0.86 15.01 4.67
N LEU A 173 1.32 13.99 3.94
CA LEU A 173 1.73 14.13 2.54
C LEU A 173 0.59 14.69 1.68
N TRP A 174 -0.60 14.18 1.89
CA TRP A 174 -1.78 14.60 1.19
C TRP A 174 -2.17 16.05 1.46
N MET A 175 -2.16 16.47 2.73
CA MET A 175 -2.46 17.86 3.12
C MET A 175 -1.41 18.85 2.60
N GLU A 176 -0.13 18.46 2.58
CA GLU A 176 0.96 19.26 2.03
C GLU A 176 0.85 19.48 0.51
N HIS A 177 0.40 18.47 -0.24
CA HIS A 177 0.28 18.56 -1.69
C HIS A 177 -1.08 19.08 -2.18
N GLY A 178 -2.08 19.21 -1.29
CA GLY A 178 -3.43 19.67 -1.64
C GLY A 178 -4.18 18.77 -2.63
N ARG A 179 -3.71 17.56 -2.89
CA ARG A 179 -4.29 16.60 -3.85
C ARG A 179 -4.51 15.25 -3.20
N VAL A 180 -5.78 14.79 -3.26
CA VAL A 180 -6.16 13.43 -2.85
C VAL A 180 -6.01 12.52 -4.05
N GLN A 181 -5.15 11.55 -3.95
CA GLN A 181 -5.11 10.49 -4.96
C GLN A 181 -6.24 9.48 -4.71
N THR A 182 -6.73 8.88 -5.79
CA THR A 182 -7.88 7.98 -5.77
C THR A 182 -7.54 6.58 -6.27
N ASP A 183 -6.24 6.27 -6.38
CA ASP A 183 -5.74 4.97 -6.79
C ASP A 183 -5.57 3.99 -5.61
N LEU A 184 -5.38 2.73 -5.92
CA LEU A 184 -5.21 1.62 -4.99
C LEU A 184 -6.37 1.56 -3.96
N ASN A 185 -6.04 1.51 -2.68
CA ASN A 185 -6.99 1.43 -1.56
C ASN A 185 -7.58 2.80 -1.14
N PHE A 186 -7.36 3.88 -1.90
CA PHE A 186 -7.93 5.21 -1.66
C PHE A 186 -9.10 5.58 -2.58
N SER A 187 -9.66 4.61 -3.32
CA SER A 187 -10.83 4.81 -4.17
C SER A 187 -12.04 5.34 -3.39
N TYR A 188 -12.99 5.96 -4.09
CA TYR A 188 -14.23 6.47 -3.48
C TYR A 188 -15.01 5.35 -2.75
N ASP A 189 -15.05 4.13 -3.33
CA ASP A 189 -15.71 2.98 -2.71
C ASP A 189 -15.08 2.60 -1.36
N GLN A 190 -13.73 2.68 -1.26
CA GLN A 190 -13.02 2.38 -0.03
C GLN A 190 -13.27 3.44 1.06
N ARG A 191 -13.40 4.72 0.66
CA ARG A 191 -13.76 5.80 1.59
C ARG A 191 -15.19 5.63 2.09
N PHE A 192 -16.12 5.29 1.20
CA PHE A 192 -17.50 5.01 1.59
C PHE A 192 -17.58 3.78 2.49
N ALA A 193 -16.82 2.73 2.22
CA ALA A 193 -16.73 1.56 3.10
C ALA A 193 -16.20 1.92 4.50
N ALA A 194 -15.24 2.84 4.60
CA ALA A 194 -14.75 3.35 5.89
C ALA A 194 -15.85 4.09 6.67
N MET A 195 -16.65 4.94 6.00
CA MET A 195 -17.79 5.60 6.64
C MET A 195 -18.85 4.60 7.13
N VAL A 196 -19.15 3.57 6.33
CA VAL A 196 -20.07 2.49 6.72
C VAL A 196 -19.53 1.73 7.94
N SER A 197 -18.23 1.42 7.98
CA SER A 197 -17.60 0.76 9.14
C SER A 197 -17.67 1.61 10.41
N PHE A 198 -17.51 2.92 10.27
CA PHE A 198 -17.66 3.85 11.40
C PHE A 198 -19.12 3.94 11.86
N ALA A 199 -20.08 4.00 10.93
CA ALA A 199 -21.49 3.96 11.26
C ALA A 199 -21.88 2.67 11.99
N LEU A 200 -21.32 1.51 11.60
CA LEU A 200 -21.47 0.25 12.32
C LEU A 200 -20.95 0.33 13.76
N LEU A 201 -19.75 0.89 13.94
CA LEU A 201 -19.17 1.08 15.27
C LEU A 201 -20.07 1.89 16.20
N LEU A 202 -20.75 2.93 15.67
CA LEU A 202 -21.67 3.74 16.45
C LEU A 202 -23.04 3.08 16.64
N ALA A 203 -23.55 2.37 15.65
CA ALA A 203 -24.88 1.77 15.68
C ALA A 203 -24.96 0.56 16.62
N ILE A 204 -23.91 -0.27 16.73
CA ILE A 204 -23.92 -1.48 17.57
C ILE A 204 -24.20 -1.16 19.06
N PRO A 205 -23.53 -0.22 19.74
CA PRO A 205 -23.85 0.12 21.13
C PRO A 205 -25.28 0.64 21.30
N VAL A 206 -25.79 1.44 20.34
CA VAL A 206 -27.15 1.96 20.38
C VAL A 206 -28.17 0.83 20.21
N ALA A 207 -27.88 -0.18 19.37
CA ALA A 207 -28.73 -1.34 19.18
C ALA A 207 -28.91 -2.19 20.46
N LEU A 208 -27.96 -2.13 21.40
CA LEU A 208 -28.06 -2.80 22.69
C LEU A 208 -29.13 -2.16 23.60
N VAL A 209 -29.43 -0.87 23.40
CA VAL A 209 -30.43 -0.11 24.17
C VAL A 209 -31.75 -0.03 23.41
N ASN A 210 -31.69 0.11 22.07
CA ASN A 210 -32.88 0.20 21.21
C ASN A 210 -32.88 -0.94 20.17
N PRO A 211 -33.70 -1.98 20.34
CA PRO A 211 -33.69 -3.16 19.46
C PRO A 211 -34.06 -2.85 17.98
N TYR A 212 -34.76 -1.76 17.68
CA TYR A 212 -35.06 -1.38 16.31
C TYR A 212 -33.80 -1.01 15.52
N ILE A 213 -32.73 -0.60 16.19
CA ILE A 213 -31.45 -0.27 15.54
C ILE A 213 -30.76 -1.51 14.95
N TRP A 214 -31.12 -2.73 15.37
CA TRP A 214 -30.59 -3.95 14.73
C TRP A 214 -30.94 -4.05 13.24
N PHE A 215 -32.07 -3.47 12.79
CA PHE A 215 -32.37 -3.37 11.35
C PHE A 215 -31.36 -2.48 10.62
N VAL A 216 -30.95 -1.36 11.25
CA VAL A 216 -29.91 -0.47 10.70
C VAL A 216 -28.56 -1.18 10.67
N VAL A 217 -28.17 -1.88 11.73
CA VAL A 217 -26.93 -2.68 11.80
C VAL A 217 -26.94 -3.74 10.69
N GLY A 218 -28.06 -4.47 10.51
CA GLY A 218 -28.22 -5.45 9.43
C GLY A 218 -28.03 -4.82 8.03
N ALA A 219 -28.67 -3.69 7.77
CA ALA A 219 -28.52 -2.96 6.52
C ALA A 219 -27.09 -2.51 6.26
N LEU A 220 -26.42 -1.93 7.28
CA LEU A 220 -25.02 -1.52 7.21
C LEU A 220 -24.07 -2.71 6.96
N LEU A 221 -24.32 -3.87 7.58
CA LEU A 221 -23.53 -5.08 7.34
C LEU A 221 -23.69 -5.57 5.90
N VAL A 222 -24.90 -5.52 5.34
CA VAL A 222 -25.12 -5.84 3.92
C VAL A 222 -24.37 -4.89 3.00
N VAL A 223 -24.40 -3.60 3.29
CA VAL A 223 -23.63 -2.59 2.52
C VAL A 223 -22.13 -2.84 2.64
N ALA A 224 -21.61 -3.04 3.87
CA ALA A 224 -20.21 -3.34 4.11
C ALA A 224 -19.76 -4.60 3.35
N TYR A 225 -20.58 -5.66 3.37
CA TYR A 225 -20.32 -6.88 2.60
C TYR A 225 -20.30 -6.59 1.09
N ARG A 226 -21.28 -5.85 0.56
CA ARG A 226 -21.36 -5.54 -0.87
C ARG A 226 -20.14 -4.76 -1.37
N LEU A 227 -19.68 -3.78 -0.61
CA LEU A 227 -18.50 -2.98 -0.94
C LEU A 227 -17.21 -3.81 -0.93
N ASN A 228 -17.13 -4.83 -0.07
CA ASN A 228 -15.95 -5.68 0.10
C ASN A 228 -16.11 -7.07 -0.53
N ARG A 229 -17.18 -7.33 -1.30
CA ARG A 229 -17.51 -8.68 -1.81
C ARG A 229 -16.40 -9.34 -2.63
N GLY A 230 -15.65 -8.54 -3.39
CA GLY A 230 -14.56 -9.05 -4.22
C GLY A 230 -13.40 -9.57 -3.37
N LEU A 231 -12.97 -8.78 -2.38
CA LEU A 231 -11.97 -9.21 -1.41
C LEU A 231 -12.47 -10.42 -0.60
N PHE A 232 -13.71 -10.41 -0.13
CA PHE A 232 -14.29 -11.54 0.60
C PHE A 232 -14.26 -12.83 -0.22
N ARG A 233 -14.61 -12.77 -1.50
CA ARG A 233 -14.56 -13.92 -2.41
C ARG A 233 -13.14 -14.44 -2.61
N LEU A 234 -12.17 -13.54 -2.79
CA LEU A 234 -10.77 -13.91 -2.90
C LEU A 234 -10.30 -14.64 -1.63
N LEU A 235 -10.61 -14.10 -0.45
CA LEU A 235 -10.25 -14.71 0.84
C LEU A 235 -10.93 -16.08 1.01
N LEU A 236 -12.20 -16.21 0.62
CA LEU A 236 -12.96 -17.46 0.65
C LEU A 236 -12.31 -18.53 -0.25
N THR A 237 -11.97 -18.15 -1.48
CA THR A 237 -11.32 -19.05 -2.46
C THR A 237 -9.94 -19.50 -2.00
N LYS A 238 -9.15 -18.59 -1.40
CA LYS A 238 -7.77 -18.84 -1.01
C LYS A 238 -7.62 -19.53 0.36
N GLY A 239 -8.62 -19.48 1.23
CA GLY A 239 -8.47 -20.03 2.59
C GLY A 239 -9.77 -20.40 3.31
N GLY A 240 -10.85 -20.55 2.54
CA GLY A 240 -12.15 -20.98 3.08
C GLY A 240 -12.83 -19.95 3.99
N LEU A 241 -13.90 -20.40 4.60
CA LEU A 241 -14.79 -19.51 5.38
C LEU A 241 -14.07 -18.84 6.57
N ARG A 242 -13.16 -19.56 7.21
CA ARG A 242 -12.39 -19.02 8.36
C ARG A 242 -11.55 -17.80 7.96
N LEU A 243 -10.84 -17.87 6.82
CA LEU A 243 -10.06 -16.74 6.33
C LEU A 243 -10.97 -15.60 5.82
N ALA A 244 -12.09 -15.94 5.17
CA ALA A 244 -13.02 -14.95 4.66
C ALA A 244 -13.67 -14.13 5.78
N ILE A 245 -14.17 -14.77 6.84
CA ILE A 245 -14.77 -14.08 7.99
C ILE A 245 -13.69 -13.29 8.75
N GLY A 246 -12.57 -13.92 9.11
CA GLY A 246 -11.48 -13.23 9.82
C GLY A 246 -10.92 -12.04 9.03
N GLY A 247 -10.75 -12.20 7.73
CA GLY A 247 -10.29 -11.12 6.84
C GLY A 247 -11.32 -10.02 6.65
N PHE A 248 -12.63 -10.35 6.62
CA PHE A 248 -13.69 -9.34 6.60
C PHE A 248 -13.66 -8.47 7.86
N LEU A 249 -13.51 -9.10 9.03
CA LEU A 249 -13.39 -8.38 10.30
C LEU A 249 -12.11 -7.51 10.34
N LEU A 250 -10.98 -8.04 9.86
CA LEU A 250 -9.73 -7.28 9.74
C LEU A 250 -9.88 -6.11 8.77
N GLN A 251 -10.66 -6.24 7.70
CA GLN A 251 -10.94 -5.15 6.76
C GLN A 251 -11.78 -4.04 7.42
N GLN A 252 -12.78 -4.40 8.25
CA GLN A 252 -13.54 -3.39 9.02
C GLN A 252 -12.62 -2.68 10.02
N LEU A 253 -11.78 -3.42 10.72
CA LEU A 253 -10.79 -2.87 11.64
C LEU A 253 -9.80 -1.95 10.91
N TYR A 254 -9.34 -2.33 9.69
CA TYR A 254 -8.51 -1.51 8.83
C TYR A 254 -9.15 -0.13 8.57
N TYR A 255 -10.42 -0.08 8.22
CA TYR A 255 -11.11 1.19 8.01
C TYR A 255 -11.15 2.05 9.26
N LEU A 256 -11.44 1.46 10.42
CA LEU A 256 -11.53 2.19 11.69
C LEU A 256 -10.18 2.81 12.10
N TYR A 257 -9.11 2.02 12.10
CA TYR A 257 -7.81 2.58 12.49
C TYR A 257 -7.21 3.51 11.42
N SER A 258 -7.59 3.35 10.14
CA SER A 258 -7.20 4.30 9.09
C SER A 258 -7.85 5.66 9.29
N MET A 259 -9.11 5.71 9.74
CA MET A 259 -9.78 6.96 10.12
C MET A 259 -9.13 7.62 11.34
N ILE A 260 -8.71 6.83 12.34
CA ILE A 260 -7.92 7.35 13.47
C ILE A 260 -6.61 7.96 12.96
N GLY A 261 -5.90 7.27 12.07
CA GLY A 261 -4.68 7.79 11.44
C GLY A 261 -4.90 9.09 10.66
N LEU A 262 -6.02 9.18 9.93
CA LEU A 262 -6.43 10.40 9.23
C LEU A 262 -6.68 11.55 10.22
N ALA A 263 -7.44 11.31 11.28
CA ALA A 263 -7.72 12.34 12.30
C ALA A 263 -6.44 12.81 12.99
N MET A 264 -5.57 11.88 13.40
CA MET A 264 -4.28 12.20 14.02
C MET A 264 -3.35 12.97 13.07
N GLY A 265 -3.23 12.52 11.82
CA GLY A 265 -2.42 13.21 10.82
C GLY A 265 -2.92 14.63 10.54
N SER A 266 -4.24 14.81 10.43
CA SER A 266 -4.87 16.13 10.28
C SER A 266 -4.59 17.05 11.47
N ALA A 267 -4.76 16.54 12.70
CA ALA A 267 -4.44 17.30 13.91
C ALA A 267 -2.97 17.73 13.93
N ILE A 268 -2.03 16.80 13.65
CA ILE A 268 -0.60 17.11 13.57
C ILE A 268 -0.32 18.20 12.53
N TYR A 269 -0.96 18.14 11.36
CA TYR A 269 -0.77 19.14 10.30
C TYR A 269 -1.19 20.53 10.77
N PHE A 270 -2.37 20.67 11.34
CA PHE A 270 -2.86 21.97 11.82
C PHE A 270 -2.05 22.51 13.01
N PHE A 271 -1.62 21.65 13.94
CA PHE A 271 -0.77 22.10 15.06
C PHE A 271 0.66 22.46 14.65
N ARG A 272 1.16 22.01 13.50
CA ARG A 272 2.46 22.47 12.94
C ARG A 272 2.37 23.80 12.21
N ALA A 273 1.16 24.20 11.80
CA ALA A 273 0.90 25.45 11.09
C ALA A 273 0.62 26.63 12.04
N LEU A 274 0.44 26.36 13.34
CA LEU A 274 0.33 27.34 14.45
C LEU A 274 1.70 27.62 15.08
#